data_eac716c9357f3a5e3cd75f12e34fb8d6
#
_entry.id   eac716c9357f3a5e3cd75f12e34fb8d6
#
_cell.length_a   1.000
_cell.length_b   1.000
_cell.length_c   1.000
_cell.angle_alpha   90.00
_cell.angle_beta   90.00
_cell.angle_gamma   90.00
#
_symmetry.space_group_name_H-M   'P 1'
#
loop_
_entity.id
_entity.type
_entity.pdbx_description
1 polymer ?
#
loop_
_entity_poly.entity_id
_entity_poly.type
_entity_poly.pdbx_seq_one_letter_code
_entity_poly.pdbx_strand_id
1 'polypeptide(L)'
;KFKKELKKYKKKYLPEKYNQLELLDELCNPEIDFYLSITNRGDGKSFNYPSSLLYLSYHLDIGVTFVVRHFTLQQRIRELVEEILVTLNWYDVSQLWFRNTDDYIVIGLGEKEIAIITDLNNASDLKYSSQVLKDFPIIVYDEFLALSGDYISNEYEKLQMIYRSIDR
;
A
#
# COMPACT_ATOMS: atom_id res chain seq x y z
N LYS A 1 6.19 8.28 -17.36
CA LYS A 1 7.14 7.46 -16.58
C LYS A 1 6.38 6.28 -15.94
N PHE A 2 5.27 6.49 -15.23
CA PHE A 2 4.46 5.49 -14.56
C PHE A 2 4.04 4.33 -15.48
N LYS A 3 3.29 4.60 -16.56
CA LYS A 3 2.83 3.56 -17.52
C LYS A 3 3.96 2.67 -18.06
N LYS A 4 5.16 3.24 -18.23
CA LYS A 4 6.33 2.50 -18.69
C LYS A 4 6.84 1.51 -17.62
N GLU A 5 6.95 1.93 -16.37
CA GLU A 5 7.39 1.06 -15.27
C GLU A 5 6.32 0.01 -14.94
N LEU A 6 5.04 0.38 -14.93
CA LEU A 6 3.94 -0.58 -14.76
C LEU A 6 3.95 -1.67 -15.85
N LYS A 7 4.18 -1.29 -17.11
CA LYS A 7 4.29 -2.26 -18.22
C LYS A 7 5.47 -3.21 -18.04
N LYS A 8 6.61 -2.72 -17.54
CA LYS A 8 7.77 -3.56 -17.22
C LYS A 8 7.44 -4.56 -16.11
N TYR A 9 6.81 -4.06 -15.04
CA TYR A 9 6.38 -4.88 -13.92
C TYR A 9 5.42 -5.98 -14.38
N LYS A 10 4.34 -5.63 -15.07
CA LYS A 10 3.34 -6.58 -15.58
C LYS A 10 3.98 -7.67 -16.44
N LYS A 11 4.87 -7.29 -17.36
CA LYS A 11 5.54 -8.25 -18.25
C LYS A 11 6.44 -9.23 -17.51
N LYS A 12 7.13 -8.79 -16.45
CA LYS A 12 8.17 -9.59 -15.79
C LYS A 12 7.67 -10.36 -14.57
N TYR A 13 6.75 -9.78 -13.82
CA TYR A 13 6.41 -10.26 -12.48
C TYR A 13 4.95 -10.65 -12.32
N LEU A 14 4.04 -10.14 -13.16
CA LEU A 14 2.63 -10.46 -13.04
C LEU A 14 2.27 -11.66 -13.89
N PRO A 15 1.84 -12.80 -13.29
CA PRO A 15 1.36 -13.95 -14.04
C PRO A 15 0.17 -13.59 -14.93
N GLU A 16 0.06 -14.23 -16.13
CA GLU A 16 -1.01 -13.93 -17.09
C GLU A 16 -2.42 -14.04 -16.51
N LYS A 17 -2.66 -14.98 -15.60
CA LYS A 17 -3.96 -15.15 -14.94
C LYS A 17 -4.38 -13.96 -14.08
N TYR A 18 -3.45 -13.07 -13.73
CA TYR A 18 -3.69 -11.86 -12.93
C TYR A 18 -3.55 -10.56 -13.76
N ASN A 19 -3.44 -10.65 -15.09
CA ASN A 19 -3.37 -9.49 -15.98
C ASN A 19 -4.59 -8.56 -15.91
N GLN A 20 -5.66 -9.01 -15.23
CA GLN A 20 -6.89 -8.25 -15.01
C GLN A 20 -6.79 -7.21 -13.88
N LEU A 21 -5.61 -6.92 -13.36
CA LEU A 21 -5.39 -5.80 -12.44
C LEU A 21 -5.45 -4.46 -13.20
N GLU A 22 -6.58 -4.23 -13.87
CA GLU A 22 -6.85 -3.03 -14.67
C GLU A 22 -6.79 -1.75 -13.84
N LEU A 23 -7.13 -1.87 -12.55
CA LEU A 23 -7.03 -0.77 -11.59
C LEU A 23 -5.65 -0.11 -11.57
N LEU A 24 -4.58 -0.88 -11.78
CA LEU A 24 -3.22 -0.33 -11.79
C LEU A 24 -2.99 0.62 -12.97
N ASP A 25 -3.69 0.43 -14.09
CA ASP A 25 -3.57 1.30 -15.26
C ASP A 25 -4.20 2.68 -15.01
N GLU A 26 -5.17 2.74 -14.09
CA GLU A 26 -5.91 3.94 -13.74
C GLU A 26 -5.32 4.74 -12.56
N LEU A 27 -4.32 4.22 -11.85
CA LEU A 27 -3.72 4.88 -10.68
C LEU A 27 -3.16 6.29 -10.94
N CYS A 28 -2.95 6.66 -12.20
CA CYS A 28 -2.54 7.99 -12.59
C CYS A 28 -3.64 8.79 -13.30
N ASN A 29 -4.88 8.34 -13.25
CA ASN A 29 -5.99 9.10 -13.78
C ASN A 29 -6.38 10.20 -12.79
N PRO A 30 -6.17 11.49 -13.11
CA PRO A 30 -6.44 12.59 -12.18
C PRO A 30 -7.93 12.81 -11.91
N GLU A 31 -8.81 12.11 -12.63
CA GLU A 31 -10.26 12.17 -12.43
C GLU A 31 -10.76 11.14 -11.44
N ILE A 32 -9.88 10.27 -10.94
CA ILE A 32 -10.25 9.16 -10.05
C ILE A 32 -9.45 9.27 -8.75
N ASP A 33 -10.14 9.57 -7.67
CA ASP A 33 -9.55 9.66 -6.34
C ASP A 33 -9.66 8.33 -5.55
N PHE A 34 -10.60 7.47 -5.94
CA PHE A 34 -10.94 6.28 -5.18
C PHE A 34 -11.11 5.05 -6.08
N TYR A 35 -10.38 3.98 -5.75
CA TYR A 35 -10.48 2.69 -6.44
C TYR A 35 -11.00 1.62 -5.48
N LEU A 36 -12.07 0.95 -5.89
CA LEU A 36 -12.63 -0.18 -5.16
C LEU A 36 -12.46 -1.46 -5.96
N SER A 37 -11.66 -2.40 -5.44
CA SER A 37 -11.49 -3.72 -6.05
C SER A 37 -12.27 -4.78 -5.27
N ILE A 38 -13.35 -5.27 -5.86
CA ILE A 38 -14.14 -6.38 -5.33
C ILE A 38 -13.90 -7.59 -6.24
N THR A 39 -13.22 -8.60 -5.72
CA THR A 39 -12.90 -9.82 -6.48
C THR A 39 -13.15 -11.05 -5.64
N ASN A 40 -13.20 -12.22 -6.27
CA ASN A 40 -13.32 -13.49 -5.58
C ASN A 40 -12.06 -13.82 -4.75
N ARG A 41 -12.21 -14.71 -3.77
CA ARG A 41 -11.07 -15.29 -3.07
C ARG A 41 -10.18 -16.03 -4.05
N GLY A 42 -8.86 -15.81 -3.97
CA GLY A 42 -7.88 -16.48 -4.83
C GLY A 42 -7.47 -15.71 -6.08
N ASP A 43 -8.06 -14.54 -6.35
CA ASP A 43 -7.66 -13.66 -7.48
C ASP A 43 -6.32 -12.95 -7.25
N GLY A 44 -5.62 -13.25 -6.14
CA GLY A 44 -4.26 -12.80 -5.85
C GLY A 44 -4.13 -11.30 -5.59
N LYS A 45 -5.22 -10.58 -5.34
CA LYS A 45 -5.19 -9.12 -5.13
C LYS A 45 -4.32 -8.70 -3.95
N SER A 46 -4.44 -9.38 -2.82
CA SER A 46 -3.69 -9.05 -1.58
C SER A 46 -2.17 -9.23 -1.73
N PHE A 47 -1.70 -9.94 -2.75
CA PHE A 47 -0.29 -10.03 -3.10
C PHE A 47 0.08 -9.12 -4.27
N ASN A 48 -0.69 -9.15 -5.36
CA ASN A 48 -0.31 -8.49 -6.61
C ASN A 48 -0.45 -6.95 -6.57
N TYR A 49 -1.45 -6.39 -5.87
CA TYR A 49 -1.53 -4.94 -5.69
C TYR A 49 -0.38 -4.41 -4.84
N PRO A 50 -0.14 -4.91 -3.61
CA PRO A 50 1.00 -4.46 -2.83
C PRO A 50 2.33 -4.64 -3.55
N SER A 51 2.56 -5.76 -4.22
CA SER A 51 3.82 -6.01 -4.91
C SER A 51 4.07 -5.05 -6.08
N SER A 52 3.03 -4.76 -6.88
CA SER A 52 3.13 -3.77 -7.96
C SER A 52 3.37 -2.35 -7.44
N LEU A 53 2.68 -1.98 -6.36
CA LEU A 53 2.81 -0.65 -5.77
C LEU A 53 4.17 -0.45 -5.10
N LEU A 54 4.71 -1.44 -4.40
CA LEU A 54 6.06 -1.38 -3.84
C LEU A 54 7.13 -1.26 -4.93
N TYR A 55 7.00 -2.05 -6.01
CA TYR A 55 7.90 -1.93 -7.16
C TYR A 55 7.83 -0.52 -7.77
N LEU A 56 6.64 0.01 -8.02
CA LEU A 56 6.44 1.34 -8.58
C LEU A 56 6.94 2.43 -7.64
N SER A 57 6.69 2.31 -6.35
CA SER A 57 7.21 3.22 -5.33
C SER A 57 8.72 3.34 -5.41
N TYR A 58 9.42 2.22 -5.40
CA TYR A 58 10.89 2.21 -5.48
C TYR A 58 11.42 2.88 -6.76
N HIS A 59 10.79 2.62 -7.92
CA HIS A 59 11.26 3.11 -9.21
C HIS A 59 10.80 4.53 -9.58
N LEU A 60 9.77 5.03 -8.93
CA LEU A 60 9.14 6.33 -9.25
C LEU A 60 9.28 7.37 -8.14
N ASP A 61 9.76 6.95 -6.96
CA ASP A 61 9.84 7.77 -5.76
C ASP A 61 8.45 8.32 -5.34
N ILE A 62 7.42 7.47 -5.41
CA ILE A 62 6.04 7.77 -5.00
C ILE A 62 5.69 6.79 -3.88
N GLY A 63 5.63 7.27 -2.65
CA GLY A 63 5.43 6.42 -1.50
C GLY A 63 4.02 5.81 -1.40
N VAL A 64 3.92 4.70 -0.66
CA VAL A 64 2.67 3.96 -0.41
C VAL A 64 2.35 3.96 1.08
N THR A 65 1.11 4.23 1.43
CA THR A 65 0.58 4.10 2.79
C THR A 65 -0.27 2.85 2.89
N PHE A 66 0.20 1.84 3.60
CA PHE A 66 -0.61 0.70 4.00
C PHE A 66 -1.39 1.05 5.25
N VAL A 67 -2.71 1.01 5.14
CA VAL A 67 -3.62 1.22 6.28
C VAL A 67 -4.15 -0.13 6.73
N VAL A 68 -4.00 -0.45 8.01
CA VAL A 68 -4.59 -1.63 8.63
C VAL A 68 -5.66 -1.23 9.63
N ARG A 69 -6.62 -2.12 9.90
CA ARG A 69 -7.70 -1.84 10.86
C ARG A 69 -7.18 -1.73 12.28
N HIS A 70 -6.33 -2.67 12.68
CA HIS A 70 -5.78 -2.76 14.02
C HIS A 70 -4.26 -2.81 13.99
N PHE A 71 -3.61 -2.24 14.98
CA PHE A 71 -2.16 -2.24 15.13
C PHE A 71 -1.55 -3.65 15.02
N THR A 72 -2.22 -4.66 15.56
CA THR A 72 -1.77 -6.06 15.51
C THR A 72 -1.63 -6.61 14.08
N LEU A 73 -2.28 -6.00 13.10
CA LEU A 73 -2.19 -6.40 11.68
C LEU A 73 -0.95 -5.84 10.97
N GLN A 74 -0.20 -4.93 11.58
CA GLN A 74 1.01 -4.35 10.99
C GLN A 74 2.08 -5.42 10.71
N GLN A 75 2.18 -6.44 11.56
CA GLN A 75 3.10 -7.54 11.36
C GLN A 75 2.81 -8.31 10.07
N ARG A 76 1.55 -8.49 9.70
CA ARG A 76 1.15 -9.13 8.44
C ARG A 76 1.65 -8.38 7.21
N ILE A 77 1.68 -7.04 7.25
CA ILE A 77 2.21 -6.25 6.14
C ILE A 77 3.73 -6.41 6.04
N ARG A 78 4.45 -6.47 7.17
CA ARG A 78 5.90 -6.75 7.17
C ARG A 78 6.21 -8.09 6.51
N GLU A 79 5.52 -9.14 6.93
CA GLU A 79 5.65 -10.50 6.37
C GLU A 79 5.33 -10.53 4.88
N LEU A 80 4.26 -9.84 4.47
CA LEU A 80 3.88 -9.72 3.06
C LEU A 80 4.97 -9.03 2.23
N VAL A 81 5.58 -7.95 2.73
CA VAL A 81 6.65 -7.24 2.02
C VAL A 81 7.88 -8.14 1.85
N GLU A 82 8.28 -8.87 2.89
CA GLU A 82 9.37 -9.86 2.81
C GLU A 82 9.05 -10.95 1.79
N GLU A 83 7.84 -11.53 1.84
CA GLU A 83 7.37 -12.55 0.89
C GLU A 83 7.42 -12.04 -0.55
N ILE A 84 6.97 -10.81 -0.80
CA ILE A 84 7.00 -10.17 -2.11
C ILE A 84 8.43 -10.08 -2.65
N LEU A 85 9.37 -9.61 -1.83
CA LEU A 85 10.76 -9.45 -2.26
C LEU A 85 11.43 -10.81 -2.52
N VAL A 86 11.20 -11.79 -1.67
CA VAL A 86 11.73 -13.16 -1.85
C VAL A 86 11.13 -13.80 -3.10
N THR A 87 9.80 -13.70 -3.29
CA THR A 87 9.11 -14.38 -4.40
C THR A 87 9.43 -13.76 -5.75
N LEU A 88 9.43 -12.44 -5.84
CA LEU A 88 9.62 -11.74 -7.12
C LEU A 88 11.09 -11.41 -7.41
N ASN A 89 11.92 -11.39 -6.39
CA ASN A 89 13.37 -11.17 -6.48
C ASN A 89 13.76 -9.97 -7.38
N TRP A 90 12.99 -8.85 -7.28
CA TRP A 90 13.30 -7.64 -8.02
C TRP A 90 14.23 -6.70 -7.26
N TYR A 91 14.42 -6.94 -5.97
CA TYR A 91 15.37 -6.26 -5.11
C TYR A 91 15.93 -7.23 -4.07
N ASP A 92 17.13 -6.96 -3.57
CA ASP A 92 17.78 -7.79 -2.54
C ASP A 92 17.06 -7.63 -1.20
N VAL A 93 16.43 -8.70 -0.72
CA VAL A 93 15.70 -8.70 0.54
C VAL A 93 16.57 -8.37 1.75
N SER A 94 17.89 -8.59 1.68
CA SER A 94 18.82 -8.20 2.75
C SER A 94 18.92 -6.69 2.95
N GLN A 95 18.46 -5.90 1.99
CA GLN A 95 18.41 -4.44 2.04
C GLN A 95 17.06 -3.90 2.57
N LEU A 96 16.13 -4.78 2.92
CA LEU A 96 14.85 -4.41 3.54
C LEU A 96 15.07 -4.02 5.00
N TRP A 97 14.49 -2.91 5.39
CA TRP A 97 14.48 -2.48 6.77
C TRP A 97 13.14 -1.85 7.18
N PHE A 98 12.89 -1.86 8.48
CA PHE A 98 11.70 -1.25 9.10
C PHE A 98 12.14 -0.31 10.22
N ARG A 99 11.55 0.88 10.27
CA ARG A 99 11.76 1.86 11.34
C ARG A 99 10.43 2.20 11.99
N ASN A 100 10.31 1.90 13.28
CA ASN A 100 9.12 2.27 14.05
C ASN A 100 9.18 3.75 14.43
N THR A 101 8.03 4.41 14.31
CA THR A 101 7.74 5.71 14.92
C THR A 101 6.58 5.56 15.89
N ASP A 102 6.13 6.64 16.51
CA ASP A 102 4.99 6.59 17.43
C ASP A 102 3.66 6.29 16.69
N ASP A 103 3.51 6.79 15.44
CA ASP A 103 2.24 6.77 14.70
C ASP A 103 2.22 5.79 13.51
N TYR A 104 3.40 5.38 13.01
CA TYR A 104 3.53 4.54 11.82
C TYR A 104 4.86 3.79 11.78
N ILE A 105 4.94 2.83 10.87
CA ILE A 105 6.19 2.09 10.59
C ILE A 105 6.64 2.47 9.19
N VAL A 106 7.89 2.87 9.03
CA VAL A 106 8.51 3.09 7.72
C VAL A 106 9.05 1.78 7.18
N ILE A 107 8.81 1.54 5.88
CA ILE A 107 9.41 0.45 5.11
C ILE A 107 10.44 1.04 4.16
N GLY A 108 11.67 0.58 4.25
CA GLY A 108 12.74 1.02 3.37
C GLY A 108 13.43 -0.11 2.63
N LEU A 109 13.96 0.20 1.45
CA LEU A 109 14.80 -0.66 0.62
C LEU A 109 16.08 0.07 0.27
N GLY A 110 17.21 -0.41 0.78
CA GLY A 110 18.48 0.30 0.67
C GLY A 110 18.38 1.69 1.31
N GLU A 111 18.63 2.74 0.55
CA GLU A 111 18.56 4.13 1.04
C GLU A 111 17.18 4.79 0.86
N LYS A 112 16.19 4.09 0.27
CA LYS A 112 14.88 4.67 -0.05
C LYS A 112 13.83 4.24 0.97
N GLU A 113 13.03 5.19 1.43
CA GLU A 113 11.76 4.95 2.09
C GLU A 113 10.69 4.76 1.01
N ILE A 114 10.04 3.59 0.97
CA ILE A 114 9.12 3.22 -0.11
C ILE A 114 7.66 3.15 0.34
N ALA A 115 7.43 2.87 1.63
CA ALA A 115 6.09 2.80 2.16
C ALA A 115 6.06 3.10 3.65
N ILE A 116 4.87 3.34 4.16
CA ILE A 116 4.57 3.36 5.59
C ILE A 116 3.41 2.40 5.91
N ILE A 117 3.37 1.93 7.14
CA ILE A 117 2.25 1.16 7.69
C ILE A 117 1.67 1.94 8.85
N THR A 118 0.37 2.16 8.83
CA THR A 118 -0.35 2.78 9.94
C THR A 118 -1.67 2.05 10.19
N ASP A 119 -2.28 2.28 11.34
CA ASP A 119 -3.63 1.77 11.61
C ASP A 119 -4.66 2.92 11.71
N LEU A 120 -5.92 2.55 11.58
CA LEU A 120 -7.01 3.52 11.58
C LEU A 120 -7.18 4.28 12.91
N ASN A 121 -6.66 3.77 14.02
CA ASN A 121 -6.75 4.48 15.29
C ASN A 121 -5.77 5.65 15.36
N ASN A 122 -4.67 5.59 14.59
CA ASN A 122 -3.70 6.68 14.47
C ASN A 122 -4.09 7.75 13.44
N ALA A 123 -5.28 7.65 12.83
CA ALA A 123 -5.72 8.58 11.78
C ALA A 123 -5.73 10.06 12.22
N SER A 124 -6.07 10.34 13.49
CA SER A 124 -6.04 11.69 14.04
C SER A 124 -4.62 12.22 14.19
N ASP A 125 -3.70 11.40 14.62
CA ASP A 125 -2.30 11.79 14.86
C ASP A 125 -1.55 11.97 13.53
N LEU A 126 -1.83 11.13 12.55
CA LEU A 126 -1.35 11.29 11.17
C LEU A 126 -1.81 12.59 10.52
N LYS A 127 -2.98 13.12 10.89
CA LYS A 127 -3.43 14.44 10.43
C LYS A 127 -2.48 15.56 10.84
N TYR A 128 -1.86 15.45 12.00
CA TYR A 128 -0.83 16.41 12.46
C TYR A 128 0.53 16.18 11.77
N SER A 129 0.78 14.96 11.30
CA SER A 129 1.95 14.54 10.52
C SER A 129 1.69 14.60 9.00
N SER A 130 0.87 15.53 8.52
CA SER A 130 0.40 15.61 7.13
C SER A 130 1.51 15.66 6.08
N GLN A 131 2.72 16.13 6.45
CA GLN A 131 3.86 16.11 5.53
C GLN A 131 4.27 14.68 5.15
N VAL A 132 4.23 13.75 6.10
CA VAL A 132 4.57 12.33 5.85
C VAL A 132 3.62 11.74 4.81
N LEU A 133 2.32 11.98 4.95
CA LEU A 133 1.33 11.46 4.00
C LEU A 133 1.47 12.03 2.59
N LYS A 134 2.04 13.24 2.43
CA LYS A 134 2.35 13.81 1.11
C LYS A 134 3.46 13.06 0.38
N ASP A 135 4.40 12.50 1.13
CA ASP A 135 5.49 11.69 0.57
C ASP A 135 5.01 10.25 0.25
N PHE A 136 3.91 9.81 0.89
CA PHE A 136 3.30 8.49 0.72
C PHE A 136 1.82 8.58 0.28
N PRO A 137 1.52 9.18 -0.88
CA PRO A 137 0.16 9.58 -1.25
C PRO A 137 -0.75 8.42 -1.72
N ILE A 138 -0.21 7.23 -1.99
CA ILE A 138 -1.01 6.08 -2.43
C ILE A 138 -1.47 5.29 -1.22
N ILE A 139 -2.78 5.34 -0.91
CA ILE A 139 -3.36 4.58 0.20
C ILE A 139 -3.79 3.19 -0.27
N VAL A 140 -3.38 2.17 0.47
CA VAL A 140 -3.86 0.79 0.33
C VAL A 140 -4.55 0.38 1.61
N TYR A 141 -5.84 0.06 1.51
CA TYR A 141 -6.62 -0.49 2.62
C TYR A 141 -7.25 -1.80 2.17
N ASP A 142 -6.67 -2.92 2.59
CA ASP A 142 -7.17 -4.27 2.29
C ASP A 142 -8.16 -4.74 3.37
N GLU A 143 -9.03 -5.68 3.01
CA GLU A 143 -10.06 -6.26 3.90
C GLU A 143 -10.99 -5.22 4.55
N PHE A 144 -11.36 -4.15 3.82
CA PHE A 144 -12.28 -3.13 4.34
C PHE A 144 -13.67 -3.71 4.71
N LEU A 145 -14.06 -4.84 4.14
CA LEU A 145 -15.22 -5.63 4.57
C LEU A 145 -14.77 -6.70 5.58
N ALA A 146 -15.05 -6.47 6.85
CA ALA A 146 -14.77 -7.45 7.90
C ALA A 146 -15.74 -8.63 7.82
N LEU A 147 -15.23 -9.83 7.57
CA LEU A 147 -16.03 -11.06 7.53
C LEU A 147 -16.69 -11.39 8.87
N SER A 148 -16.09 -10.98 9.96
CA SER A 148 -16.53 -11.22 11.34
C SER A 148 -17.39 -10.09 11.93
N GLY A 149 -17.62 -9.01 11.18
CA GLY A 149 -18.22 -7.79 11.73
C GLY A 149 -17.32 -7.02 12.71
N ASP A 150 -16.03 -7.34 12.74
CA ASP A 150 -15.02 -6.73 13.61
C ASP A 150 -14.58 -5.37 13.07
N TYR A 151 -15.52 -4.43 13.01
CA TYR A 151 -15.27 -3.05 12.63
C TYR A 151 -14.86 -2.22 13.84
N ILE A 152 -13.93 -1.29 13.62
CA ILE A 152 -13.62 -0.29 14.64
C ILE A 152 -14.67 0.85 14.59
N SER A 153 -14.82 1.53 15.72
CA SER A 153 -15.70 2.71 15.78
C SER A 153 -15.24 3.79 14.80
N ASN A 154 -16.20 4.33 14.02
CA ASN A 154 -15.98 5.39 13.04
C ASN A 154 -14.90 5.05 11.99
N GLU A 155 -14.86 3.79 11.53
CA GLU A 155 -13.85 3.30 10.60
C GLU A 155 -13.78 4.12 9.31
N TYR A 156 -14.94 4.43 8.74
CA TYR A 156 -15.05 5.22 7.52
C TYR A 156 -14.53 6.66 7.70
N GLU A 157 -14.92 7.34 8.79
CA GLU A 157 -14.45 8.69 9.08
C GLU A 157 -12.93 8.72 9.31
N LYS A 158 -12.37 7.71 9.97
CA LYS A 158 -10.93 7.58 10.18
C LYS A 158 -10.17 7.40 8.87
N LEU A 159 -10.68 6.54 7.97
CA LEU A 159 -10.09 6.37 6.64
C LEU A 159 -10.17 7.69 5.84
N GLN A 160 -11.31 8.39 5.91
CA GLN A 160 -11.44 9.71 5.26
C GLN A 160 -10.49 10.76 5.84
N MET A 161 -10.18 10.70 7.14
CA MET A 161 -9.22 11.63 7.75
C MET A 161 -7.81 11.42 7.16
N ILE A 162 -7.38 10.16 6.98
CA ILE A 162 -6.10 9.84 6.33
C ILE A 162 -6.12 10.36 4.89
N TYR A 163 -7.16 10.05 4.12
CA TYR A 163 -7.30 10.49 2.73
C TYR A 163 -7.22 12.02 2.60
N ARG A 164 -8.02 12.76 3.37
CA ARG A 164 -8.04 14.23 3.33
C ARG A 164 -6.72 14.87 3.79
N SER A 165 -5.87 14.14 4.48
CA SER A 165 -4.56 14.64 4.92
C SER A 165 -3.53 14.61 3.80
N ILE A 166 -3.77 13.84 2.73
CA ILE A 166 -2.94 13.79 1.51
C ILE A 166 -3.29 14.94 0.57
N ASP A 167 -4.56 15.26 0.45
CA ASP A 167 -5.13 16.19 -0.55
C ASP A 167 -5.06 17.68 -0.13
N ARG A 168 -4.06 18.08 0.65
CA ARG A 168 -3.91 19.48 1.11
C ARG A 168 -2.70 20.18 0.54
#